data_29782faf9f175cbf764be4c1e50263fd
#
_entry.id   29782faf9f175cbf764be4c1e50263fd
#
_cell.length_a   1.000
_cell.length_b   1.000
_cell.length_c   1.000
_cell.angle_alpha   90.00
_cell.angle_beta   90.00
_cell.angle_gamma   90.00
#
_symmetry.space_group_name_H-M   'P 1'
#
loop_
_entity.id
_entity.type
_entity.pdbx_description
1 polymer ?
#
loop_
_entity_poly.entity_id
_entity_poly.type
_entity_poly.pdbx_seq_one_letter_code
_entity_poly.pdbx_strand_id
1 'polypeptide(L)'
;MEIIYDENIVRFNTPEIMFDQSSGQIKDMFKEIINEFFPRYINILIDFKSLVKEVRIEGHTSSEWGNLNKEDAFLKNLVLSQERTASVIKESMNSIKNIRKEKKEWAFNKVVASGMSSRSLILNNLGEEDQLLSRRVEFKYLIDTEMQVENIKKIVN
;
A
#
# COMPACT_ATOMS: atom_id res chain seq x y z
N MET A 1 2.20 -2.00 -12.65
CA MET A 1 2.99 -1.56 -11.47
C MET A 1 3.77 -0.33 -11.87
N GLU A 2 3.75 0.69 -11.02
CA GLU A 2 4.39 1.99 -11.21
C GLU A 2 5.20 2.33 -9.96
N ILE A 3 6.38 2.97 -10.11
CA ILE A 3 7.20 3.43 -9.00
C ILE A 3 7.20 4.95 -9.00
N ILE A 4 6.77 5.56 -7.89
CA ILE A 4 6.71 7.00 -7.69
C ILE A 4 7.81 7.35 -6.68
N TYR A 5 8.96 7.74 -7.20
CA TYR A 5 10.18 7.92 -6.40
C TYR A 5 10.06 9.04 -5.37
N ASP A 6 9.47 10.17 -5.74
CA ASP A 6 9.37 11.36 -4.87
C ASP A 6 8.45 11.14 -3.67
N GLU A 7 7.55 10.13 -3.75
CA GLU A 7 6.61 9.80 -2.69
C GLU A 7 6.93 8.48 -1.97
N ASN A 8 7.97 7.77 -2.39
CA ASN A 8 8.35 6.45 -1.86
C ASN A 8 7.23 5.40 -2.03
N ILE A 9 6.55 5.41 -3.16
CA ILE A 9 5.39 4.56 -3.45
C ILE A 9 5.71 3.57 -4.56
N VAL A 10 5.28 2.32 -4.36
CA VAL A 10 5.05 1.34 -5.42
C VAL A 10 3.55 1.16 -5.56
N ARG A 11 3.00 1.51 -6.72
CA ARG A 11 1.57 1.53 -7.02
C ARG A 11 1.17 0.40 -7.96
N PHE A 12 0.09 -0.30 -7.59
CA PHE A 12 -0.63 -1.24 -8.43
C PHE A 12 -1.98 -0.63 -8.80
N ASN A 13 -2.19 -0.34 -10.07
CA ASN A 13 -3.31 0.43 -10.61
C ASN A 13 -4.08 -0.32 -11.71
N THR A 14 -4.10 -1.65 -11.65
CA THR A 14 -4.85 -2.50 -12.58
C THR A 14 -5.93 -3.26 -11.79
N PRO A 15 -7.06 -2.60 -11.45
CA PRO A 15 -8.05 -3.16 -10.52
C PRO A 15 -8.64 -4.49 -10.99
N GLU A 16 -8.72 -4.74 -12.30
CA GLU A 16 -9.29 -5.96 -12.89
C GLU A 16 -8.52 -7.22 -12.51
N ILE A 17 -7.20 -7.12 -12.30
CA ILE A 17 -6.38 -8.26 -11.89
C ILE A 17 -6.24 -8.38 -10.37
N MET A 18 -6.58 -7.32 -9.63
CA MET A 18 -6.38 -7.27 -8.18
C MET A 18 -7.58 -7.85 -7.42
N PHE A 19 -8.79 -7.39 -7.74
CA PHE A 19 -10.01 -7.76 -7.01
C PHE A 19 -11.20 -7.89 -7.97
N ASP A 20 -12.21 -8.65 -7.56
CA ASP A 20 -13.51 -8.57 -8.21
C ASP A 20 -14.27 -7.32 -7.74
N GLN A 21 -15.27 -6.93 -8.52
CA GLN A 21 -16.10 -5.78 -8.20
C GLN A 21 -16.76 -5.96 -6.82
N SER A 22 -16.71 -4.92 -6.00
CA SER A 22 -17.26 -4.90 -4.63
C SER A 22 -16.77 -6.03 -3.73
N SER A 23 -15.62 -6.63 -4.03
CA SER A 23 -15.01 -7.71 -3.26
C SER A 23 -13.71 -7.27 -2.59
N GLY A 24 -13.50 -7.74 -1.36
CA GLY A 24 -12.23 -7.65 -0.65
C GLY A 24 -11.28 -8.81 -0.94
N GLN A 25 -11.74 -9.84 -1.69
CA GLN A 25 -10.92 -11.01 -2.00
C GLN A 25 -9.93 -10.71 -3.12
N ILE A 26 -8.67 -11.03 -2.85
CA ILE A 26 -7.57 -10.89 -3.80
C ILE A 26 -7.61 -12.00 -4.85
N LYS A 27 -7.47 -11.64 -6.13
CA LYS A 27 -7.40 -12.58 -7.24
C LYS A 27 -6.06 -13.33 -7.28
N ASP A 28 -6.06 -14.55 -7.82
CA ASP A 28 -4.87 -15.39 -7.88
C ASP A 28 -3.71 -14.72 -8.66
N MET A 29 -4.02 -14.03 -9.75
CA MET A 29 -3.02 -13.28 -10.51
C MET A 29 -2.33 -12.21 -9.64
N PHE A 30 -3.06 -11.50 -8.81
CA PHE A 30 -2.46 -10.49 -7.94
C PHE A 30 -1.72 -11.12 -6.75
N LYS A 31 -2.16 -12.29 -6.26
CA LYS A 31 -1.38 -13.08 -5.28
C LYS A 31 0.00 -13.47 -5.83
N GLU A 32 0.05 -13.94 -7.08
CA GLU A 32 1.32 -14.28 -7.74
C GLU A 32 2.24 -13.06 -7.81
N ILE A 33 1.71 -11.89 -8.21
CA ILE A 33 2.48 -10.63 -8.24
C ILE A 33 3.00 -10.28 -6.85
N ILE A 34 2.18 -10.34 -5.81
CA ILE A 34 2.59 -10.03 -4.43
C ILE A 34 3.65 -11.03 -3.95
N ASN A 35 3.50 -12.32 -4.25
CA ASN A 35 4.43 -13.37 -3.84
C ASN A 35 5.82 -13.20 -4.50
N GLU A 36 5.89 -12.59 -5.66
CA GLU A 36 7.16 -12.22 -6.30
C GLU A 36 7.70 -10.87 -5.81
N PHE A 37 6.85 -9.87 -5.72
CA PHE A 37 7.21 -8.49 -5.39
C PHE A 37 7.61 -8.31 -3.92
N PHE A 38 6.75 -8.73 -2.98
CA PHE A 38 6.87 -8.33 -1.59
C PHE A 38 8.14 -8.86 -0.89
N PRO A 39 8.61 -10.10 -1.12
CA PRO A 39 9.88 -10.56 -0.57
C PRO A 39 11.08 -9.74 -1.04
N ARG A 40 11.09 -9.31 -2.31
CA ARG A 40 12.15 -8.44 -2.85
C ARG A 40 12.08 -7.04 -2.23
N TYR A 41 10.87 -6.48 -2.12
CA TYR A 41 10.62 -5.19 -1.52
C TYR A 41 11.12 -5.13 -0.06
N ILE A 42 10.76 -6.12 0.76
CA ILE A 42 11.23 -6.23 2.14
C ILE A 42 12.75 -6.42 2.20
N ASN A 43 13.35 -7.21 1.31
CA ASN A 43 14.80 -7.40 1.28
C ASN A 43 15.56 -6.10 1.02
N ILE A 44 15.03 -5.24 0.14
CA ILE A 44 15.62 -3.92 -0.12
C ILE A 44 15.46 -3.01 1.10
N LEU A 45 14.26 -2.92 1.68
CA LEU A 45 13.99 -2.01 2.77
C LEU A 45 14.75 -2.36 4.06
N ILE A 46 15.01 -3.63 4.31
CA ILE A 46 15.74 -4.06 5.50
C ILE A 46 17.21 -3.64 5.50
N ASP A 47 17.79 -3.42 4.33
CA ASP A 47 19.14 -2.87 4.22
C ASP A 47 19.19 -1.41 4.72
N PHE A 48 18.04 -0.75 4.75
CA PHE A 48 17.83 0.61 5.27
C PHE A 48 16.99 0.63 6.55
N LYS A 49 16.97 -0.47 7.31
CA LYS A 49 16.09 -0.68 8.48
C LYS A 49 16.15 0.42 9.54
N SER A 50 17.29 1.08 9.70
CA SER A 50 17.48 2.19 10.64
C SER A 50 16.78 3.48 10.20
N LEU A 51 16.49 3.62 8.90
CA LEU A 51 15.83 4.79 8.34
C LEU A 51 14.33 4.57 8.12
N VAL A 52 13.88 3.31 7.98
CA VAL A 52 12.48 2.99 7.72
C VAL A 52 11.70 3.03 9.02
N LYS A 53 10.79 3.99 9.14
CA LYS A 53 9.85 4.12 10.26
C LYS A 53 8.70 3.11 10.14
N GLU A 54 8.10 3.04 8.97
CA GLU A 54 6.90 2.25 8.68
C GLU A 54 6.86 1.84 7.22
N VAL A 55 6.29 0.67 6.93
CA VAL A 55 5.90 0.22 5.59
C VAL A 55 4.38 0.13 5.56
N ARG A 56 3.73 0.94 4.74
CA ARG A 56 2.28 1.05 4.70
C ARG A 56 1.71 0.48 3.42
N ILE A 57 0.70 -0.37 3.54
CA ILE A 57 -0.11 -0.85 2.42
C ILE A 57 -1.42 -0.06 2.45
N GLU A 58 -1.66 0.75 1.43
CA GLU A 58 -2.86 1.58 1.32
C GLU A 58 -3.77 1.04 0.20
N GLY A 59 -5.06 0.86 0.52
CA GLY A 59 -6.10 0.51 -0.45
C GLY A 59 -6.98 1.71 -0.72
N HIS A 60 -7.10 2.07 -1.98
CA HIS A 60 -7.89 3.20 -2.45
C HIS A 60 -9.05 2.73 -3.33
N THR A 61 -10.15 3.47 -3.31
CA THR A 61 -11.33 3.25 -4.15
C THR A 61 -11.63 4.50 -4.97
N SER A 62 -12.49 4.37 -5.97
CA SER A 62 -13.18 5.49 -6.59
C SER A 62 -14.22 6.09 -5.62
N SER A 63 -14.73 7.27 -5.94
CA SER A 63 -15.74 7.94 -5.12
C SER A 63 -17.14 7.33 -5.24
N GLU A 64 -17.37 6.54 -6.27
CA GLU A 64 -18.68 5.99 -6.58
C GLU A 64 -19.01 4.72 -5.78
N TRP A 65 -20.33 4.56 -5.50
CA TRP A 65 -20.92 3.34 -5.01
C TRP A 65 -22.38 3.25 -5.47
N GLY A 66 -22.59 2.78 -6.70
CA GLY A 66 -23.93 2.72 -7.29
C GLY A 66 -24.65 4.07 -7.25
N ASN A 67 -25.88 4.07 -6.74
CA ASN A 67 -26.71 5.28 -6.63
C ASN A 67 -26.70 5.93 -5.23
N LEU A 68 -25.70 5.61 -4.39
CA LEU A 68 -25.61 6.17 -3.06
C LEU A 68 -25.18 7.65 -3.09
N ASN A 69 -25.61 8.40 -2.07
CA ASN A 69 -25.06 9.73 -1.83
C ASN A 69 -23.57 9.65 -1.43
N LYS A 70 -22.87 10.78 -1.43
CA LYS A 70 -21.42 10.83 -1.21
C LYS A 70 -20.98 10.28 0.15
N GLU A 71 -21.74 10.52 1.21
CA GLU A 71 -21.40 10.08 2.56
C GLU A 71 -21.52 8.55 2.69
N ASP A 72 -22.66 8.00 2.24
CA ASP A 72 -22.86 6.54 2.26
C ASP A 72 -21.90 5.80 1.34
N ALA A 73 -21.63 6.37 0.15
CA ALA A 73 -20.63 5.85 -0.77
C ALA A 73 -19.23 5.84 -0.13
N PHE A 74 -18.83 6.92 0.56
CA PHE A 74 -17.56 6.99 1.27
C PHE A 74 -17.44 5.92 2.35
N LEU A 75 -18.48 5.69 3.16
CA LEU A 75 -18.47 4.68 4.22
C LEU A 75 -18.40 3.25 3.66
N LYS A 76 -19.14 2.97 2.59
CA LYS A 76 -19.07 1.67 1.90
C LYS A 76 -17.68 1.43 1.30
N ASN A 77 -17.12 2.43 0.64
CA ASN A 77 -15.77 2.38 0.10
C ASN A 77 -14.70 2.24 1.19
N LEU A 78 -14.92 2.83 2.38
CA LEU A 78 -14.02 2.66 3.52
C LEU A 78 -13.96 1.21 3.97
N VAL A 79 -15.10 0.57 4.16
CA VAL A 79 -15.15 -0.87 4.53
C VAL A 79 -14.48 -1.71 3.45
N LEU A 80 -14.83 -1.52 2.18
CA LEU A 80 -14.25 -2.27 1.07
C LEU A 80 -12.73 -2.09 0.97
N SER A 81 -12.23 -0.87 1.14
CA SER A 81 -10.78 -0.61 1.08
C SER A 81 -10.04 -1.25 2.26
N GLN A 82 -10.64 -1.33 3.44
CA GLN A 82 -10.09 -2.05 4.59
C GLN A 82 -10.04 -3.55 4.36
N GLU A 83 -11.11 -4.15 3.83
CA GLU A 83 -11.13 -5.59 3.48
C GLU A 83 -10.06 -5.93 2.43
N ARG A 84 -9.90 -5.10 1.41
CA ARG A 84 -8.87 -5.25 0.37
C ARG A 84 -7.47 -5.19 0.96
N THR A 85 -7.17 -4.19 1.78
CA THR A 85 -5.85 -4.08 2.40
C THR A 85 -5.58 -5.20 3.39
N ALA A 86 -6.60 -5.69 4.12
CA ALA A 86 -6.47 -6.86 4.98
C ALA A 86 -6.10 -8.13 4.18
N SER A 87 -6.69 -8.32 2.99
CA SER A 87 -6.34 -9.42 2.10
C SER A 87 -4.92 -9.29 1.54
N VAL A 88 -4.52 -8.08 1.15
CA VAL A 88 -3.18 -7.80 0.63
C VAL A 88 -2.10 -8.01 1.69
N ILE A 89 -2.27 -7.47 2.90
CA ILE A 89 -1.27 -7.66 3.98
C ILE A 89 -1.16 -9.13 4.37
N LYS A 90 -2.27 -9.86 4.43
CA LYS A 90 -2.26 -11.30 4.71
C LYS A 90 -1.43 -12.06 3.67
N GLU A 91 -1.64 -11.80 2.38
CA GLU A 91 -0.87 -12.45 1.32
C GLU A 91 0.61 -12.02 1.35
N SER A 92 0.88 -10.73 1.54
CA SER A 92 2.24 -10.21 1.68
C SER A 92 3.00 -10.89 2.81
N MET A 93 2.39 -11.04 3.99
CA MET A 93 3.02 -11.74 5.12
C MET A 93 3.18 -13.25 4.87
N ASN A 94 2.25 -13.86 4.11
CA ASN A 94 2.38 -15.26 3.70
C ASN A 94 3.59 -15.46 2.77
N SER A 95 3.82 -14.53 1.84
CA SER A 95 4.92 -14.60 0.87
C SER A 95 6.31 -14.60 1.53
N ILE A 96 6.42 -14.06 2.74
CA ILE A 96 7.69 -13.98 3.49
C ILE A 96 7.82 -15.03 4.61
N LYS A 97 6.97 -16.04 4.65
CA LYS A 97 7.03 -17.07 5.71
C LYS A 97 8.38 -17.78 5.81
N ASN A 98 9.02 -18.00 4.68
CA ASN A 98 10.25 -18.81 4.55
C ASN A 98 11.53 -17.96 4.51
N ILE A 99 11.45 -16.64 4.67
CA ILE A 99 12.65 -15.79 4.77
C ILE A 99 13.29 -15.90 6.17
N ARG A 100 14.50 -15.36 6.32
CA ARG A 100 15.20 -15.35 7.61
C ARG A 100 14.35 -14.75 8.72
N LYS A 101 14.38 -15.37 9.91
CA LYS A 101 13.57 -14.98 11.07
C LYS A 101 13.64 -13.48 11.38
N GLU A 102 14.84 -12.91 11.42
CA GLU A 102 15.06 -11.49 11.70
C GLU A 102 14.33 -10.57 10.71
N LYS A 103 14.37 -10.89 9.41
CA LYS A 103 13.68 -10.12 8.37
C LYS A 103 12.17 -10.20 8.52
N LYS A 104 11.68 -11.38 8.86
CA LYS A 104 10.26 -11.59 9.12
C LYS A 104 9.79 -10.80 10.34
N GLU A 105 10.51 -10.86 11.45
CA GLU A 105 10.19 -10.09 12.65
C GLU A 105 10.22 -8.59 12.39
N TRP A 106 11.21 -8.11 11.62
CA TRP A 106 11.25 -6.71 11.21
C TRP A 106 10.01 -6.32 10.40
N ALA A 107 9.61 -7.13 9.41
CA ALA A 107 8.43 -6.87 8.59
C ALA A 107 7.15 -6.84 9.45
N PHE A 108 6.98 -7.80 10.38
CA PHE A 108 5.83 -7.82 11.29
C PHE A 108 5.73 -6.56 12.18
N ASN A 109 6.87 -5.97 12.53
CA ASN A 109 6.91 -4.76 13.36
C ASN A 109 6.75 -3.46 12.55
N LYS A 110 6.97 -3.49 11.23
CA LYS A 110 6.99 -2.29 10.40
C LYS A 110 5.84 -2.18 9.42
N VAL A 111 5.24 -3.30 9.03
CA VAL A 111 4.19 -3.32 8.00
C VAL A 111 2.82 -3.10 8.61
N VAL A 112 2.11 -2.11 8.10
CA VAL A 112 0.72 -1.79 8.47
C VAL A 112 -0.15 -1.73 7.23
N ALA A 113 -1.46 -1.86 7.39
CA ALA A 113 -2.44 -1.77 6.31
C ALA A 113 -3.49 -0.72 6.64
N SER A 114 -3.87 0.09 5.66
CA SER A 114 -4.86 1.16 5.79
C SER A 114 -5.81 1.20 4.61
N GLY A 115 -7.11 1.06 4.87
CA GLY A 115 -8.15 1.37 3.89
C GLY A 115 -8.40 2.86 3.84
N MET A 116 -8.22 3.46 2.68
CA MET A 116 -8.25 4.92 2.49
C MET A 116 -9.57 5.43 1.93
N SER A 117 -10.51 4.53 1.56
CA SER A 117 -11.73 4.91 0.85
C SER A 117 -11.41 5.73 -0.41
N SER A 118 -12.21 6.72 -0.71
CA SER A 118 -12.03 7.68 -1.80
C SER A 118 -11.35 8.99 -1.35
N ARG A 119 -10.56 8.95 -0.26
CA ARG A 119 -9.91 10.14 0.29
C ARG A 119 -8.89 10.79 -0.66
N SER A 120 -8.20 9.99 -1.44
CA SER A 120 -7.10 10.43 -2.31
C SER A 120 -7.38 10.01 -3.75
N LEU A 121 -8.30 10.69 -4.39
CA LEU A 121 -8.65 10.45 -5.79
C LEU A 121 -7.50 10.84 -6.70
N ILE A 122 -7.33 10.10 -7.79
CA ILE A 122 -6.48 10.52 -8.90
C ILE A 122 -7.36 11.29 -9.89
N LEU A 123 -6.89 12.48 -10.28
CA LEU A 123 -7.59 13.34 -11.22
C LEU A 123 -6.93 13.26 -12.60
N ASN A 124 -7.74 13.33 -13.65
CA ASN A 124 -7.29 13.48 -15.02
C ASN A 124 -6.84 14.94 -15.30
N ASN A 125 -6.37 15.20 -16.51
CA ASN A 125 -5.91 16.53 -16.92
C ASN A 125 -7.01 17.62 -16.92
N LEU A 126 -8.27 17.24 -16.83
CA LEU A 126 -9.44 18.14 -16.75
C LEU A 126 -9.84 18.43 -15.29
N GLY A 127 -9.16 17.84 -14.30
CA GLY A 127 -9.50 17.97 -12.89
C GLY A 127 -10.67 17.09 -12.45
N GLU A 128 -11.10 16.13 -13.27
CA GLU A 128 -12.12 15.15 -12.96
C GLU A 128 -11.51 13.86 -12.44
N GLU A 129 -12.25 13.08 -11.64
CA GLU A 129 -11.78 11.80 -11.13
C GLU A 129 -11.49 10.82 -12.26
N ASP A 130 -10.27 10.28 -12.27
CA ASP A 130 -9.96 9.04 -12.97
C ASP A 130 -10.29 7.86 -12.05
N GLN A 131 -11.48 7.29 -12.24
CA GLN A 131 -11.97 6.22 -11.39
C GLN A 131 -11.15 4.94 -11.48
N LEU A 132 -10.54 4.67 -12.66
CA LEU A 132 -9.71 3.50 -12.85
C LEU A 132 -8.42 3.62 -12.06
N LEU A 133 -7.73 4.74 -12.19
CA LEU A 133 -6.48 5.01 -11.47
C LEU A 133 -6.72 5.26 -9.98
N SER A 134 -7.89 5.76 -9.58
CA SER A 134 -8.28 5.92 -8.17
C SER A 134 -8.42 4.59 -7.45
N ARG A 135 -8.81 3.50 -8.15
CA ARG A 135 -8.90 2.14 -7.61
C ARG A 135 -7.56 1.43 -7.65
N ARG A 136 -6.77 1.56 -6.60
CA ARG A 136 -5.39 1.11 -6.55
C ARG A 136 -4.97 0.57 -5.19
N VAL A 137 -3.84 -0.12 -5.18
CA VAL A 137 -3.10 -0.50 -3.97
C VAL A 137 -1.71 0.14 -4.02
N GLU A 138 -1.30 0.76 -2.93
CA GLU A 138 0.01 1.39 -2.80
C GLU A 138 0.79 0.74 -1.66
N PHE A 139 2.06 0.44 -1.94
CA PHE A 139 3.06 0.08 -0.93
C PHE A 139 3.95 1.30 -0.74
N LYS A 140 3.90 1.89 0.44
CA LYS A 140 4.60 3.13 0.77
C LYS A 140 5.51 2.89 1.96
N TYR A 141 6.74 3.38 1.91
CA TYR A 141 7.57 3.41 3.09
C TYR A 141 7.77 4.84 3.60
N LEU A 142 7.72 4.98 4.91
CA LEU A 142 7.95 6.24 5.61
C LEU A 142 9.33 6.22 6.23
N ILE A 143 10.04 7.33 6.10
CA ILE A 143 11.39 7.52 6.63
C ILE A 143 11.31 8.24 7.98
N ASP A 144 12.15 7.82 8.92
CA ASP A 144 12.32 8.50 10.19
C ASP A 144 13.24 9.72 10.02
N THR A 145 12.62 10.88 9.81
CA THR A 145 13.33 12.14 9.60
C THR A 145 14.03 12.62 10.86
N GLU A 146 13.59 12.26 12.06
CA GLU A 146 14.24 12.63 13.32
C GLU A 146 15.59 11.92 13.45
N MET A 147 15.64 10.62 13.13
CA MET A 147 16.90 9.88 13.09
C MET A 147 17.86 10.41 12.03
N GLN A 148 17.37 10.87 10.88
CA GLN A 148 18.22 11.50 9.88
C GLN A 148 18.87 12.76 10.41
N VAL A 149 18.10 13.63 11.05
CA VAL A 149 18.61 14.88 11.65
C VAL A 149 19.65 14.58 12.76
N GLU A 150 19.41 13.58 13.60
CA GLU A 150 20.38 13.18 14.64
C GLU A 150 21.69 12.64 14.04
N ASN A 151 21.59 11.81 12.98
CA ASN A 151 22.78 11.31 12.29
C ASN A 151 23.60 12.43 11.65
N ILE A 152 22.94 13.42 11.04
CA ILE A 152 23.62 14.60 10.49
C ILE A 152 24.30 15.40 11.61
N LYS A 153 23.64 15.62 12.74
CA LYS A 153 24.23 16.31 13.90
C LYS A 153 25.49 15.62 14.44
N LYS A 154 25.51 14.28 14.45
CA LYS A 154 26.69 13.49 14.88
C LYS A 154 27.86 13.55 13.91
N ILE A 155 27.62 13.87 12.63
CA ILE A 155 28.67 14.00 11.60
C ILE A 155 29.26 15.40 11.61
N VAL A 156 28.45 16.42 11.97
CA VAL A 156 28.83 17.84 11.92
C VAL A 156 29.49 18.34 13.23
N ASN A 157 29.28 17.58 14.33
CA ASN A 157 29.95 17.84 15.63
C ASN A 157 31.14 16.90 15.83
#